data_3a1439f7487ff54e85c1fc3e521f4e0f
#
_entry.id   3a1439f7487ff54e85c1fc3e521f4e0f
#
_cell.length_a   1.000
_cell.length_b   1.000
_cell.length_c   1.000
_cell.angle_alpha   90.00
_cell.angle_beta   90.00
_cell.angle_gamma   90.00
#
_symmetry.space_group_name_H-M   'P 1'
#
loop_
_entity.id
_entity.type
_entity.pdbx_description
1 polymer ?
#
loop_
_entity_poly.entity_id
_entity_poly.type
_entity_poly.pdbx_seq_one_letter_code
_entity_poly.pdbx_strand_id
1 'polypeptide(L)'
;MSEGLLVRACRADDAAVLRDVRLEALRDTPEAFGSTFDDAVTWPAERWVAMATDWNFYLGYHDGRPAGMASGGRHEHYPGTHWLYGMYVTPGARGTGLADALVEAVSAWARTEGGAALYLHVTESVARARRFYEKIGFVPTDEVTPMSRDSSLQLMTMVKHFES
;
A
#
# COMPACT_ATOMS: atom_id res chain seq x y z
N MET A 1 1.22 -6.54 -21.06
CA MET A 1 1.66 -7.87 -20.65
C MET A 1 2.41 -7.79 -19.33
N SER A 2 2.05 -8.62 -18.38
CA SER A 2 2.66 -8.58 -17.06
C SER A 2 3.76 -9.64 -16.89
N GLU A 3 4.52 -9.87 -17.97
CA GLU A 3 5.62 -10.81 -17.98
C GLU A 3 6.63 -10.46 -16.89
N GLY A 4 7.08 -11.47 -16.14
CA GLY A 4 8.01 -11.26 -15.04
C GLY A 4 7.39 -10.70 -13.77
N LEU A 5 6.09 -10.40 -13.75
CA LEU A 5 5.42 -9.87 -12.57
C LEU A 5 4.77 -11.00 -11.77
N LEU A 6 4.90 -10.90 -10.44
CA LEU A 6 4.26 -11.82 -9.52
C LEU A 6 3.81 -11.04 -8.30
N VAL A 7 2.57 -11.25 -7.87
CA VAL A 7 2.07 -10.71 -6.60
C VAL A 7 1.53 -11.87 -5.79
N ARG A 8 1.94 -11.98 -4.54
CA ARG A 8 1.43 -13.03 -3.65
C ARG A 8 1.29 -12.54 -2.21
N ALA A 9 0.40 -13.17 -1.48
CA ALA A 9 0.24 -12.87 -0.06
C ALA A 9 1.48 -13.25 0.73
N CYS A 10 1.83 -12.42 1.70
CA CYS A 10 2.95 -12.68 2.59
C CYS A 10 2.67 -13.85 3.52
N ARG A 11 3.73 -14.56 3.88
CA ARG A 11 3.76 -15.59 4.90
C ARG A 11 4.82 -15.24 5.92
N ALA A 12 4.90 -16.01 7.01
CA ALA A 12 5.85 -15.75 8.10
C ALA A 12 7.30 -15.63 7.61
N ASP A 13 7.71 -16.51 6.71
CA ASP A 13 9.09 -16.51 6.18
C ASP A 13 9.35 -15.38 5.18
N ASP A 14 8.34 -14.56 4.87
CA ASP A 14 8.55 -13.35 4.06
C ASP A 14 8.88 -12.12 4.90
N ALA A 15 8.94 -12.26 6.22
CA ALA A 15 9.12 -11.10 7.11
C ALA A 15 10.37 -10.27 6.79
N ALA A 16 11.50 -10.93 6.49
CA ALA A 16 12.72 -10.22 6.16
C ALA A 16 12.63 -9.48 4.83
N VAL A 17 11.99 -10.07 3.83
CA VAL A 17 11.78 -9.42 2.54
C VAL A 17 10.84 -8.23 2.68
N LEU A 18 9.75 -8.40 3.41
CA LEU A 18 8.81 -7.31 3.68
C LEU A 18 9.50 -6.15 4.38
N ARG A 19 10.34 -6.46 5.37
CA ARG A 19 11.14 -5.45 6.07
C ARG A 19 12.00 -4.65 5.09
N ASP A 20 12.73 -5.34 4.22
CA ASP A 20 13.62 -4.68 3.28
C ASP A 20 12.87 -3.77 2.31
N VAL A 21 11.73 -4.24 1.77
CA VAL A 21 10.90 -3.45 0.86
C VAL A 21 10.34 -2.23 1.59
N ARG A 22 9.85 -2.40 2.81
CA ARG A 22 9.27 -1.29 3.56
C ARG A 22 10.31 -0.27 3.97
N LEU A 23 11.50 -0.70 4.39
CA LEU A 23 12.57 0.25 4.75
C LEU A 23 13.02 1.04 3.52
N GLU A 24 13.09 0.40 2.37
CA GLU A 24 13.38 1.11 1.12
C GLU A 24 12.29 2.16 0.83
N ALA A 25 11.02 1.78 0.99
CA ALA A 25 9.89 2.69 0.77
C ALA A 25 9.96 3.92 1.67
N LEU A 26 10.24 3.71 2.96
CA LEU A 26 10.34 4.80 3.94
C LEU A 26 11.52 5.74 3.66
N ARG A 27 12.56 5.22 3.05
CA ARG A 27 13.72 6.00 2.66
C ARG A 27 13.50 6.76 1.34
N ASP A 28 12.84 6.10 0.38
CA ASP A 28 12.64 6.65 -0.97
C ASP A 28 11.53 7.72 -0.99
N THR A 29 10.44 7.49 -0.27
CA THR A 29 9.28 8.41 -0.25
C THR A 29 8.76 8.60 1.17
N PRO A 30 9.54 9.26 2.04
CA PRO A 30 9.16 9.38 3.46
C PRO A 30 7.82 10.07 3.69
N GLU A 31 7.43 11.03 2.86
CA GLU A 31 6.16 11.73 3.02
C GLU A 31 4.94 10.90 2.65
N ALA A 32 5.14 9.73 2.04
CA ALA A 32 4.03 8.87 1.63
C ALA A 32 3.54 7.93 2.74
N PHE A 33 4.23 7.87 3.87
CA PHE A 33 3.93 6.88 4.90
C PHE A 33 3.74 7.51 6.28
N GLY A 34 2.89 6.88 7.09
CA GLY A 34 2.65 7.31 8.45
C GLY A 34 3.75 6.92 9.44
N SER A 35 4.66 6.02 9.05
CA SER A 35 5.83 5.64 9.84
C SER A 35 7.08 6.29 9.26
N THR A 36 8.15 6.33 10.05
CA THR A 36 9.44 6.84 9.57
C THR A 36 10.45 5.70 9.49
N PHE A 37 11.50 5.91 8.66
CA PHE A 37 12.59 4.95 8.56
C PHE A 37 13.28 4.76 9.92
N ASP A 38 13.56 5.86 10.63
CA ASP A 38 14.27 5.80 11.92
C ASP A 38 13.51 4.97 12.95
N ASP A 39 12.19 5.06 12.97
CA ASP A 39 11.38 4.23 13.85
C ASP A 39 11.36 2.78 13.38
N ALA A 40 11.06 2.56 12.11
CA ALA A 40 10.86 1.22 11.58
C ALA A 40 12.13 0.35 11.66
N VAL A 41 13.30 0.94 11.50
CA VAL A 41 14.56 0.19 11.54
C VAL A 41 14.81 -0.41 12.93
N THR A 42 14.17 0.13 13.97
CA THR A 42 14.30 -0.36 15.35
C THR A 42 13.25 -1.41 15.72
N TRP A 43 12.26 -1.68 14.85
CA TRP A 43 11.21 -2.62 15.18
C TRP A 43 11.77 -4.04 15.36
N PRO A 44 11.29 -4.78 16.37
CA PRO A 44 11.77 -6.13 16.62
C PRO A 44 11.30 -7.10 15.53
N ALA A 45 12.00 -8.21 15.42
CA ALA A 45 11.70 -9.24 14.43
C ALA A 45 10.24 -9.73 14.51
N GLU A 46 9.70 -9.86 15.72
CA GLU A 46 8.33 -10.31 15.94
C GLU A 46 7.31 -9.38 15.29
N ARG A 47 7.58 -8.08 15.27
CA ARG A 47 6.68 -7.13 14.60
C ARG A 47 6.65 -7.35 13.10
N TRP A 48 7.81 -7.63 12.49
CA TRP A 48 7.86 -7.90 11.06
C TRP A 48 7.15 -9.19 10.70
N VAL A 49 7.28 -10.20 11.55
CA VAL A 49 6.53 -11.46 11.38
C VAL A 49 5.04 -11.21 11.48
N ALA A 50 4.59 -10.42 12.47
CA ALA A 50 3.18 -10.08 12.62
C ALA A 50 2.65 -9.33 11.41
N MET A 51 3.41 -8.38 10.87
CA MET A 51 3.01 -7.68 9.64
C MET A 51 2.84 -8.65 8.48
N ALA A 52 3.77 -9.59 8.33
CA ALA A 52 3.71 -10.55 7.24
C ALA A 52 2.54 -11.52 7.38
N THR A 53 2.17 -11.91 8.60
CA THR A 53 1.16 -12.94 8.83
C THR A 53 -0.24 -12.40 9.10
N ASP A 54 -0.35 -11.24 9.76
CA ASP A 54 -1.63 -10.77 10.31
C ASP A 54 -2.17 -9.51 9.66
N TRP A 55 -1.33 -8.74 8.97
CA TRP A 55 -1.71 -7.44 8.45
C TRP A 55 -2.04 -7.46 6.96
N ASN A 56 -2.27 -8.64 6.40
CA ASN A 56 -2.74 -8.82 5.03
C ASN A 56 -1.86 -8.10 4.00
N PHE A 57 -0.54 -8.29 4.12
CA PHE A 57 0.40 -7.75 3.15
C PHE A 57 0.56 -8.67 1.94
N TYR A 58 0.78 -8.03 0.80
CA TYR A 58 1.14 -8.69 -0.46
C TYR A 58 2.51 -8.19 -0.88
N LEU A 59 3.34 -9.08 -1.39
CA LEU A 59 4.62 -8.72 -1.98
C LEU A 59 4.52 -8.81 -3.49
N GLY A 60 5.12 -7.82 -4.16
CA GLY A 60 5.25 -7.81 -5.61
C GLY A 60 6.68 -8.10 -6.02
N TYR A 61 6.82 -8.87 -7.08
CA TYR A 61 8.12 -9.26 -7.63
C TYR A 61 8.18 -8.88 -9.10
N HIS A 62 9.35 -8.44 -9.53
CA HIS A 62 9.64 -8.15 -10.93
C HIS A 62 10.89 -8.92 -11.31
N ASP A 63 10.75 -9.84 -12.27
CA ASP A 63 11.84 -10.72 -12.71
C ASP A 63 12.52 -11.43 -11.53
N GLY A 64 11.72 -11.92 -10.60
CA GLY A 64 12.19 -12.70 -9.44
C GLY A 64 12.74 -11.87 -8.29
N ARG A 65 12.72 -10.55 -8.39
CA ARG A 65 13.23 -9.66 -7.34
C ARG A 65 12.09 -8.97 -6.61
N PRO A 66 12.16 -8.87 -5.28
CA PRO A 66 11.18 -8.08 -4.54
C PRO A 66 11.17 -6.64 -5.04
N ALA A 67 10.01 -6.13 -5.39
CA ALA A 67 9.90 -4.82 -6.05
C ALA A 67 8.72 -3.99 -5.57
N GLY A 68 7.92 -4.49 -4.64
CA GLY A 68 6.80 -3.72 -4.15
C GLY A 68 6.01 -4.43 -3.06
N MET A 69 5.10 -3.69 -2.46
CA MET A 69 4.23 -4.20 -1.41
C MET A 69 2.91 -3.44 -1.40
N ALA A 70 1.90 -4.04 -0.82
CA ALA A 70 0.62 -3.40 -0.52
C ALA A 70 -0.08 -4.19 0.56
N SER A 71 -0.96 -3.54 1.31
CA SER A 71 -1.75 -4.18 2.35
C SER A 71 -3.20 -3.78 2.23
N GLY A 72 -4.10 -4.70 2.55
CA GLY A 72 -5.52 -4.41 2.67
C GLY A 72 -5.93 -4.48 4.13
N GLY A 73 -6.72 -3.51 4.58
CA GLY A 73 -7.11 -3.47 5.97
C GLY A 73 -8.40 -2.70 6.19
N ARG A 74 -8.76 -2.59 7.45
CA ARG A 74 -9.92 -1.84 7.89
C ARG A 74 -9.46 -0.60 8.61
N HIS A 75 -10.36 0.37 8.71
CA HIS A 75 -10.06 1.64 9.36
C HIS A 75 -11.06 1.84 10.50
N GLU A 76 -10.56 2.03 11.71
CA GLU A 76 -11.41 2.12 12.91
C GLU A 76 -12.43 3.25 12.86
N HIS A 77 -12.09 4.35 12.20
CA HIS A 77 -12.98 5.51 12.09
C HIS A 77 -13.99 5.39 10.94
N TYR A 78 -13.90 4.34 10.12
CA TYR A 78 -14.78 4.14 8.97
C TYR A 78 -15.25 2.69 8.93
N PRO A 79 -16.15 2.31 9.86
CA PRO A 79 -16.62 0.91 9.94
C PRO A 79 -17.24 0.44 8.64
N GLY A 80 -16.99 -0.81 8.30
CA GLY A 80 -17.55 -1.41 7.10
C GLY A 80 -16.84 -1.07 5.80
N THR A 81 -15.77 -0.29 5.85
CA THR A 81 -15.00 0.06 4.66
C THR A 81 -13.71 -0.75 4.59
N HIS A 82 -13.16 -0.84 3.37
CA HIS A 82 -11.92 -1.58 3.10
C HIS A 82 -10.91 -0.63 2.52
N TRP A 83 -9.66 -0.72 2.99
CA TRP A 83 -8.63 0.27 2.71
C TRP A 83 -7.36 -0.36 2.15
N LEU A 84 -6.71 0.38 1.25
CA LEU A 84 -5.39 0.08 0.74
C LEU A 84 -4.37 0.84 1.58
N TYR A 85 -3.37 0.12 2.10
CA TYR A 85 -2.30 0.68 2.91
C TYR A 85 -0.94 0.26 2.38
N GLY A 86 0.09 1.00 2.74
CA GLY A 86 1.47 0.60 2.54
C GLY A 86 1.88 0.33 1.10
N MET A 87 1.25 1.00 0.15
CA MET A 87 1.51 0.79 -1.26
C MET A 87 2.85 1.36 -1.68
N TYR A 88 3.69 0.53 -2.29
CA TYR A 88 4.99 0.97 -2.78
C TYR A 88 5.47 0.07 -3.91
N VAL A 89 6.09 0.67 -4.91
CA VAL A 89 6.81 -0.03 -5.98
C VAL A 89 8.17 0.64 -6.14
N THR A 90 9.23 -0.16 -6.20
CA THR A 90 10.59 0.36 -6.36
C THR A 90 10.71 1.16 -7.67
N PRO A 91 11.59 2.17 -7.72
CA PRO A 91 11.72 3.00 -8.92
C PRO A 91 11.96 2.20 -10.20
N GLY A 92 12.79 1.15 -10.13
CA GLY A 92 13.11 0.33 -11.30
C GLY A 92 11.97 -0.53 -11.81
N ALA A 93 10.93 -0.73 -11.02
CA ALA A 93 9.77 -1.54 -11.42
C ALA A 93 8.54 -0.68 -11.76
N ARG A 94 8.65 0.64 -11.67
CA ARG A 94 7.55 1.53 -12.04
C ARG A 94 7.33 1.49 -13.55
N GLY A 95 6.08 1.57 -13.96
CA GLY A 95 5.73 1.49 -15.38
C GLY A 95 5.65 0.07 -15.92
N THR A 96 5.86 -0.95 -15.09
CA THR A 96 5.80 -2.36 -15.52
C THR A 96 4.41 -2.98 -15.39
N GLY A 97 3.50 -2.32 -14.65
CA GLY A 97 2.20 -2.90 -14.31
C GLY A 97 2.17 -3.53 -12.92
N LEU A 98 3.30 -3.55 -12.19
CA LEU A 98 3.35 -4.15 -10.86
C LEU A 98 2.44 -3.42 -9.88
N ALA A 99 2.41 -2.08 -9.94
CA ALA A 99 1.53 -1.31 -9.07
C ALA A 99 0.07 -1.66 -9.29
N ASP A 100 -0.35 -1.79 -10.56
CA ASP A 100 -1.71 -2.21 -10.89
C ASP A 100 -2.02 -3.58 -10.31
N ALA A 101 -1.08 -4.52 -10.42
CA ALA A 101 -1.26 -5.88 -9.92
C ALA A 101 -1.39 -5.92 -8.39
N LEU A 102 -0.62 -5.09 -7.70
CA LEU A 102 -0.71 -4.98 -6.24
C LEU A 102 -2.07 -4.42 -5.80
N VAL A 103 -2.53 -3.35 -6.46
CA VAL A 103 -3.85 -2.78 -6.15
C VAL A 103 -4.95 -3.78 -6.46
N GLU A 104 -4.81 -4.54 -7.56
CA GLU A 104 -5.81 -5.56 -7.90
C GLU A 104 -5.87 -6.67 -6.85
N ALA A 105 -4.72 -7.09 -6.29
CA ALA A 105 -4.70 -8.10 -5.23
C ALA A 105 -5.47 -7.61 -4.00
N VAL A 106 -5.26 -6.36 -3.60
CA VAL A 106 -5.97 -5.78 -2.46
C VAL A 106 -7.47 -5.60 -2.78
N SER A 107 -7.77 -5.19 -4.01
CA SER A 107 -9.17 -5.06 -4.47
C SER A 107 -9.91 -6.40 -4.43
N ALA A 108 -9.25 -7.46 -4.87
CA ALA A 108 -9.82 -8.80 -4.82
C ALA A 108 -10.11 -9.23 -3.38
N TRP A 109 -9.18 -8.95 -2.46
CA TRP A 109 -9.41 -9.19 -1.04
C TRP A 109 -10.64 -8.44 -0.54
N ALA A 110 -10.75 -7.14 -0.86
CA ALA A 110 -11.88 -6.34 -0.41
C ALA A 110 -13.21 -6.90 -0.91
N ARG A 111 -13.25 -7.38 -2.17
CA ARG A 111 -14.46 -8.00 -2.72
C ARG A 111 -14.80 -9.29 -1.99
N THR A 112 -13.81 -10.12 -1.66
CA THR A 112 -14.08 -11.38 -0.91
C THR A 112 -14.60 -11.09 0.48
N GLU A 113 -14.29 -9.91 1.04
CA GLU A 113 -14.82 -9.47 2.33
C GLU A 113 -16.21 -8.84 2.22
N GLY A 114 -16.77 -8.81 1.02
CA GLY A 114 -18.08 -8.19 0.78
C GLY A 114 -18.03 -6.69 0.57
N GLY A 115 -16.84 -6.13 0.35
CA GLY A 115 -16.67 -4.69 0.16
C GLY A 115 -17.19 -4.21 -1.18
N ALA A 116 -17.79 -3.02 -1.19
CA ALA A 116 -18.31 -2.36 -2.39
C ALA A 116 -17.30 -1.37 -2.99
N ALA A 117 -16.24 -1.07 -2.26
CA ALA A 117 -15.27 -0.06 -2.67
C ALA A 117 -13.94 -0.28 -1.97
N LEU A 118 -12.90 0.31 -2.53
CA LEU A 118 -11.58 0.38 -1.90
C LEU A 118 -11.23 1.84 -1.67
N TYR A 119 -10.86 2.17 -0.45
CA TYR A 119 -10.46 3.51 -0.04
C TYR A 119 -8.96 3.57 0.19
N LEU A 120 -8.37 4.74 0.07
CA LEU A 120 -6.99 4.97 0.44
C LEU A 120 -6.78 6.40 0.92
N HIS A 121 -5.70 6.60 1.66
CA HIS A 121 -5.17 7.94 1.92
C HIS A 121 -3.93 8.13 1.04
N VAL A 122 -3.83 9.28 0.39
CA VAL A 122 -2.64 9.66 -0.35
C VAL A 122 -2.17 11.03 0.13
N THR A 123 -0.88 11.17 0.38
CA THR A 123 -0.32 12.45 0.79
C THR A 123 -0.44 13.43 -0.38
N GLU A 124 -1.07 14.58 -0.11
CA GLU A 124 -1.39 15.55 -1.14
C GLU A 124 -0.18 16.02 -1.94
N SER A 125 0.97 16.14 -1.28
CA SER A 125 2.21 16.57 -1.91
C SER A 125 2.85 15.51 -2.81
N VAL A 126 2.42 14.25 -2.75
CA VAL A 126 2.98 13.18 -3.58
C VAL A 126 2.14 13.04 -4.85
N ALA A 127 2.36 13.98 -5.78
CA ALA A 127 1.55 14.09 -7.00
C ALA A 127 1.62 12.83 -7.88
N ARG A 128 2.78 12.16 -7.92
CA ARG A 128 2.94 10.93 -8.71
C ARG A 128 1.98 9.84 -8.26
N ALA A 129 1.87 9.64 -6.94
CA ALA A 129 0.97 8.63 -6.39
C ALA A 129 -0.48 8.97 -6.69
N ARG A 130 -0.86 10.23 -6.50
CA ARG A 130 -2.22 10.67 -6.79
C ARG A 130 -2.59 10.44 -8.25
N ARG A 131 -1.70 10.82 -9.17
CA ARG A 131 -1.94 10.61 -10.61
C ARG A 131 -2.09 9.14 -10.97
N PHE A 132 -1.27 8.28 -10.34
CA PHE A 132 -1.39 6.84 -10.55
C PHE A 132 -2.77 6.34 -10.12
N TYR A 133 -3.22 6.73 -8.93
CA TYR A 133 -4.53 6.27 -8.43
C TYR A 133 -5.67 6.79 -9.30
N GLU A 134 -5.60 8.04 -9.74
CA GLU A 134 -6.61 8.61 -10.65
C GLU A 134 -6.66 7.82 -11.95
N LYS A 135 -5.51 7.46 -12.49
CA LYS A 135 -5.41 6.71 -13.74
C LYS A 135 -6.11 5.35 -13.66
N ILE A 136 -6.06 4.71 -12.50
CA ILE A 136 -6.67 3.37 -12.35
C ILE A 136 -8.08 3.42 -11.76
N GLY A 137 -8.67 4.60 -11.68
CA GLY A 137 -10.09 4.74 -11.38
C GLY A 137 -10.46 5.25 -10.01
N PHE A 138 -9.48 5.60 -9.18
CA PHE A 138 -9.78 6.24 -7.89
C PHE A 138 -10.15 7.69 -8.12
N VAL A 139 -11.11 8.17 -7.33
CA VAL A 139 -11.53 9.58 -7.37
C VAL A 139 -11.35 10.19 -5.98
N PRO A 140 -10.95 11.47 -5.91
CA PRO A 140 -10.85 12.12 -4.60
C PRO A 140 -12.21 12.32 -3.97
N THR A 141 -12.25 12.20 -2.64
CA THR A 141 -13.41 12.62 -1.86
C THR A 141 -13.16 14.05 -1.38
N ASP A 142 -14.12 14.62 -0.65
CA ASP A 142 -13.95 15.95 -0.07
C ASP A 142 -13.11 15.92 1.22
N GLU A 143 -12.71 14.73 1.67
CA GLU A 143 -12.03 14.58 2.95
C GLU A 143 -10.53 14.77 2.82
N VAL A 144 -10.00 15.73 3.55
CA VAL A 144 -8.57 15.98 3.68
C VAL A 144 -8.28 16.11 5.17
N THR A 145 -7.31 15.32 5.66
CA THR A 145 -6.95 15.32 7.08
C THR A 145 -5.45 15.47 7.25
N PRO A 146 -4.98 16.08 8.33
CA PRO A 146 -3.54 16.14 8.58
C PRO A 146 -2.99 14.76 8.92
N MET A 147 -1.75 14.51 8.52
CA MET A 147 -1.05 13.27 8.88
C MET A 147 -0.73 13.30 10.37
N SER A 148 -0.98 12.20 11.09
CA SER A 148 -0.83 12.20 12.55
C SER A 148 0.58 12.48 13.04
N ARG A 149 1.61 12.01 12.33
CA ARG A 149 3.00 12.24 12.76
C ARG A 149 3.58 13.57 12.29
N ASP A 150 2.94 14.22 11.33
CA ASP A 150 3.42 15.48 10.75
C ASP A 150 2.23 16.24 10.16
N SER A 151 1.68 17.16 10.94
CA SER A 151 0.48 17.89 10.54
C SER A 151 0.70 18.87 9.39
N SER A 152 1.95 19.10 8.97
CA SER A 152 2.24 19.89 7.78
C SER A 152 1.92 19.12 6.51
N LEU A 153 1.81 17.80 6.60
CA LEU A 153 1.42 16.95 5.48
C LEU A 153 -0.07 16.66 5.54
N GLN A 154 -0.74 16.78 4.40
CA GLN A 154 -2.18 16.56 4.31
C GLN A 154 -2.44 15.25 3.58
N LEU A 155 -3.37 14.45 4.12
CA LEU A 155 -3.83 13.22 3.51
C LEU A 155 -5.15 13.44 2.82
N MET A 156 -5.23 13.11 1.55
CA MET A 156 -6.47 13.14 0.78
C MET A 156 -7.03 11.73 0.71
N THR A 157 -8.31 11.58 0.99
CA THR A 157 -8.99 10.29 0.85
C THR A 157 -9.47 10.12 -0.59
N MET A 158 -9.16 8.98 -1.17
CA MET A 158 -9.63 8.60 -2.50
C MET A 158 -10.41 7.29 -2.41
N VAL A 159 -11.30 7.07 -3.37
CA VAL A 159 -12.14 5.87 -3.39
C VAL A 159 -12.33 5.36 -4.82
N LYS A 160 -12.35 4.04 -4.95
CA LYS A 160 -12.75 3.37 -6.18
C LYS A 160 -13.89 2.42 -5.85
N HIS A 161 -15.05 2.66 -6.44
CA HIS A 161 -16.20 1.78 -6.27
C HIS A 161 -16.09 0.59 -7.21
N PHE A 162 -16.35 -0.60 -6.69
CA PHE A 162 -16.32 -1.81 -7.52
C PHE A 162 -17.63 -1.91 -8.30
N GLU A 163 -17.51 -2.42 -9.50
CA GLU A 163 -18.70 -2.71 -10.31
C GLU A 163 -19.38 -3.97 -9.76
N SER A 164 -20.69 -3.94 -9.74
CA SER A 164 -21.49 -5.08 -9.30
C SER A 164 -21.70 -6.11 -10.42
#